data_21797b1de606078610b8383a8d569383
#
_entry.id   21797b1de606078610b8383a8d569383
#
_cell.length_a   1.000
_cell.length_b   1.000
_cell.length_c   1.000
_cell.angle_alpha   90.00
_cell.angle_beta   90.00
_cell.angle_gamma   90.00
#
_symmetry.space_group_name_H-M   'P 1'
#
loop_
_entity.id
_entity.type
_entity.pdbx_description
1 polymer ?
#
loop_
_entity_poly.entity_id
_entity_poly.type
_entity_poly.pdbx_seq_one_letter_code
_entity_poly.pdbx_strand_id
1 'polypeptide(L)'
;MHIAAYDRIVRTTIPGVEQLREALAAKAEEMAEVVKIGRTHLMDATPLTLGQEFGGYVAQLDHGLRALRATLGHLAELALGGTAVGTGLNTPDGYAESVAAHMAASTGHPLITAPNKFEALAAHDAVAEAHGALKQLAVSCNKIAHDIRMMGSG
;
A
#
# COMPACT_ATOMS: atom_id res chain seq x y z
N MET A 1 9.64 13.56 -5.43
CA MET A 1 9.42 12.44 -4.47
C MET A 1 8.10 11.73 -4.74
N HIS A 2 6.96 12.43 -4.83
CA HIS A 2 5.63 11.83 -5.08
C HIS A 2 5.63 10.85 -6.26
N ILE A 3 6.06 11.28 -7.44
CA ILE A 3 6.10 10.45 -8.66
C ILE A 3 6.91 9.17 -8.45
N ALA A 4 8.08 9.28 -7.83
CA ALA A 4 8.94 8.12 -7.57
C ALA A 4 8.31 7.15 -6.56
N ALA A 5 7.65 7.66 -5.51
CA ALA A 5 6.91 6.84 -4.55
C ALA A 5 5.72 6.16 -5.21
N TYR A 6 4.93 6.91 -5.98
CA TYR A 6 3.81 6.38 -6.76
C TYR A 6 4.24 5.24 -7.68
N ASP A 7 5.26 5.49 -8.50
CA ASP A 7 5.78 4.50 -9.45
C ASP A 7 6.23 3.21 -8.77
N ARG A 8 6.99 3.32 -7.67
CA ARG A 8 7.47 2.15 -6.92
C ARG A 8 6.35 1.38 -6.24
N ILE A 9 5.36 2.07 -5.70
CA ILE A 9 4.19 1.43 -5.10
C ILE A 9 3.42 0.64 -6.16
N VAL A 10 3.10 1.27 -7.29
CA VAL A 10 2.25 0.67 -8.33
C VAL A 10 2.97 -0.44 -9.10
N ARG A 11 4.25 -0.23 -9.46
CA ARG A 11 4.98 -1.19 -10.32
C ARG A 11 5.72 -2.29 -9.56
N THR A 12 5.95 -2.12 -8.26
CA THR A 12 6.76 -3.08 -7.51
C THR A 12 6.03 -3.59 -6.27
N THR A 13 5.56 -2.68 -5.40
CA THR A 13 5.04 -3.09 -4.08
C THR A 13 3.70 -3.79 -4.22
N ILE A 14 2.74 -3.18 -4.90
CA ILE A 14 1.40 -3.78 -5.08
C ILE A 14 1.50 -5.14 -5.76
N PRO A 15 2.15 -5.32 -6.93
CA PRO A 15 2.27 -6.62 -7.57
C PRO A 15 2.97 -7.67 -6.69
N GLY A 16 4.01 -7.27 -5.95
CA GLY A 16 4.71 -8.20 -5.05
C GLY A 16 3.83 -8.68 -3.90
N VAL A 17 3.02 -7.79 -3.32
CA VAL A 17 2.06 -8.17 -2.26
C VAL A 17 0.90 -8.99 -2.81
N GLU A 18 0.42 -8.70 -4.02
CA GLU A 18 -0.59 -9.51 -4.71
C GLU A 18 -0.10 -10.93 -4.96
N GLN A 19 1.13 -11.09 -5.45
CA GLN A 19 1.75 -12.40 -5.66
C GLN A 19 1.86 -13.19 -4.34
N LEU A 20 2.27 -12.56 -3.25
CA LEU A 20 2.30 -13.19 -1.92
C LEU A 20 0.88 -13.59 -1.47
N ARG A 21 -0.08 -12.70 -1.65
CA ARG A 21 -1.49 -12.93 -1.32
C ARG A 21 -2.05 -14.14 -2.07
N GLU A 22 -1.78 -14.24 -3.37
CA GLU A 22 -2.23 -15.37 -4.20
C GLU A 22 -1.58 -16.69 -3.76
N ALA A 23 -0.29 -16.69 -3.46
CA ALA A 23 0.40 -17.88 -2.95
C ALA A 23 -0.19 -18.36 -1.61
N LEU A 24 -0.52 -17.43 -0.71
CA LEU A 24 -1.16 -17.78 0.56
C LEU A 24 -2.61 -18.25 0.38
N ALA A 25 -3.34 -17.69 -0.60
CA ALA A 25 -4.69 -18.13 -0.92
C ALA A 25 -4.69 -19.57 -1.46
N ALA A 26 -3.78 -19.89 -2.37
CA ALA A 26 -3.62 -21.26 -2.86
C ALA A 26 -3.29 -22.25 -1.73
N LYS A 27 -2.45 -21.85 -0.77
CA LYS A 27 -2.18 -22.66 0.42
C LYS A 27 -3.36 -22.77 1.35
N ALA A 28 -4.19 -21.76 1.47
CA ALA A 28 -5.43 -21.82 2.26
C ALA A 28 -6.40 -22.89 1.68
N GLU A 29 -6.53 -22.95 0.36
CA GLU A 29 -7.35 -23.95 -0.31
C GLU A 29 -6.76 -25.37 -0.16
N GLU A 30 -5.43 -25.53 -0.42
CA GLU A 30 -4.74 -26.81 -0.29
C GLU A 30 -4.87 -27.41 1.11
N MET A 31 -4.90 -26.56 2.14
CA MET A 31 -4.93 -26.96 3.55
C MET A 31 -6.30 -26.82 4.21
N ALA A 32 -7.38 -26.69 3.41
CA ALA A 32 -8.73 -26.45 3.91
C ALA A 32 -9.23 -27.53 4.89
N GLU A 33 -8.85 -28.80 4.65
CA GLU A 33 -9.26 -29.95 5.46
C GLU A 33 -8.22 -30.36 6.52
N VAL A 34 -7.10 -29.65 6.62
CA VAL A 34 -6.03 -29.97 7.59
C VAL A 34 -6.41 -29.40 8.94
N VAL A 35 -6.98 -30.25 9.81
CA VAL A 35 -7.34 -29.87 11.18
C VAL A 35 -6.11 -29.71 12.06
N LYS A 36 -6.04 -28.61 12.79
CA LYS A 36 -5.00 -28.30 13.78
C LYS A 36 -5.63 -27.76 15.06
N ILE A 37 -4.86 -27.79 16.13
CA ILE A 37 -5.25 -27.12 17.36
C ILE A 37 -5.05 -25.60 17.23
N GLY A 38 -6.03 -24.81 17.65
CA GLY A 38 -5.89 -23.38 17.83
C GLY A 38 -5.02 -23.07 19.05
N ARG A 39 -4.53 -21.83 19.15
CA ARG A 39 -3.69 -21.40 20.25
C ARG A 39 -4.08 -20.00 20.71
N THR A 40 -4.41 -19.88 21.98
CA THR A 40 -4.65 -18.62 22.68
C THR A 40 -3.89 -18.63 24.00
N HIS A 41 -3.39 -17.48 24.42
CA HIS A 41 -2.60 -17.37 25.66
C HIS A 41 -1.44 -18.36 25.75
N LEU A 42 -0.82 -18.69 24.63
CA LEU A 42 0.25 -19.69 24.48
C LEU A 42 -0.15 -21.12 24.91
N MET A 43 -1.45 -21.39 24.99
CA MET A 43 -2.04 -22.69 25.35
C MET A 43 -2.93 -23.21 24.23
N ASP A 44 -3.16 -24.52 24.26
CA ASP A 44 -4.08 -25.17 23.32
C ASP A 44 -5.51 -24.62 23.49
N ALA A 45 -6.14 -24.32 22.38
CA ALA A 45 -7.50 -23.80 22.29
C ALA A 45 -8.36 -24.71 21.40
N THR A 46 -9.49 -24.19 20.91
CA THR A 46 -10.39 -24.94 20.03
C THR A 46 -9.75 -25.29 18.70
N PRO A 47 -10.11 -26.43 18.07
CA PRO A 47 -9.63 -26.79 16.74
C PRO A 47 -10.08 -25.79 15.67
N LEU A 48 -9.25 -25.65 14.65
CA LEU A 48 -9.54 -24.97 13.38
C LEU A 48 -8.79 -25.69 12.27
N THR A 49 -8.99 -25.25 11.03
CA THR A 49 -8.17 -25.79 9.93
C THR A 49 -6.97 -24.87 9.65
N LEU A 50 -5.91 -25.46 9.14
CA LEU A 50 -4.75 -24.68 8.69
C LEU A 50 -5.13 -23.73 7.54
N GLY A 51 -6.05 -24.15 6.68
CA GLY A 51 -6.62 -23.29 5.64
C GLY A 51 -7.32 -22.06 6.19
N GLN A 52 -8.06 -22.19 7.32
CA GLN A 52 -8.68 -21.03 7.99
C GLN A 52 -7.63 -20.04 8.51
N GLU A 53 -6.51 -20.54 9.06
CA GLU A 53 -5.41 -19.67 9.52
C GLU A 53 -4.74 -18.94 8.36
N PHE A 54 -4.43 -19.63 7.26
CA PHE A 54 -3.90 -19.01 6.04
C PHE A 54 -4.89 -18.02 5.41
N GLY A 55 -6.20 -18.31 5.44
CA GLY A 55 -7.25 -17.37 5.03
C GLY A 55 -7.23 -16.06 5.81
N GLY A 56 -6.88 -16.10 7.11
CA GLY A 56 -6.64 -14.93 7.92
C GLY A 56 -5.47 -14.08 7.41
N TYR A 57 -4.38 -14.71 6.95
CA TYR A 57 -3.23 -14.02 6.36
C TYR A 57 -3.59 -13.34 5.04
N VAL A 58 -4.36 -14.02 4.20
CA VAL A 58 -4.91 -13.45 2.95
C VAL A 58 -5.71 -12.17 3.25
N ALA A 59 -6.61 -12.23 4.24
CA ALA A 59 -7.42 -11.07 4.62
C ALA A 59 -6.57 -9.90 5.13
N GLN A 60 -5.48 -10.15 5.87
CA GLN A 60 -4.55 -9.10 6.30
C GLN A 60 -3.90 -8.40 5.10
N LEU A 61 -3.46 -9.14 4.09
CA LEU A 61 -2.87 -8.57 2.87
C LEU A 61 -3.91 -7.82 2.04
N ASP A 62 -5.13 -8.32 1.91
CA ASP A 62 -6.24 -7.63 1.22
C ASP A 62 -6.55 -6.26 1.86
N HIS A 63 -6.56 -6.20 3.19
CA HIS A 63 -6.73 -4.94 3.91
C HIS A 63 -5.56 -3.98 3.67
N GLY A 64 -4.34 -4.48 3.72
CA GLY A 64 -3.13 -3.68 3.45
C GLY A 64 -3.07 -3.16 2.02
N LEU A 65 -3.39 -3.98 1.02
CA LEU A 65 -3.48 -3.57 -0.37
C LEU A 65 -4.54 -2.49 -0.59
N ARG A 66 -5.71 -2.64 0.03
CA ARG A 66 -6.77 -1.63 -0.03
C ARG A 66 -6.33 -0.30 0.59
N ALA A 67 -5.72 -0.33 1.77
CA ALA A 67 -5.18 0.87 2.41
C ALA A 67 -4.12 1.55 1.55
N LEU A 68 -3.18 0.78 0.99
CA LEU A 68 -2.11 1.31 0.14
C LEU A 68 -2.66 1.94 -1.15
N ARG A 69 -3.62 1.29 -1.80
CA ARG A 69 -4.26 1.84 -3.00
C ARG A 69 -5.03 3.13 -2.73
N ALA A 70 -5.63 3.28 -1.54
CA ALA A 70 -6.34 4.49 -1.16
C ALA A 70 -5.41 5.73 -1.08
N THR A 71 -4.12 5.54 -0.80
CA THR A 71 -3.15 6.66 -0.73
C THR A 71 -2.72 7.19 -2.10
N LEU A 72 -2.95 6.44 -3.19
CA LEU A 72 -2.44 6.76 -4.51
C LEU A 72 -3.03 8.07 -5.07
N GLY A 73 -4.29 8.37 -4.76
CA GLY A 73 -4.94 9.61 -5.18
C GLY A 73 -4.19 10.83 -4.65
N HIS A 74 -3.90 10.84 -3.37
CA HIS A 74 -3.16 11.93 -2.72
C HIS A 74 -1.70 12.02 -3.20
N LEU A 75 -1.03 10.89 -3.39
CA LEU A 75 0.32 10.86 -3.98
C LEU A 75 0.37 11.38 -5.42
N ALA A 76 -0.73 11.29 -6.17
CA ALA A 76 -0.82 11.77 -7.54
C ALA A 76 -0.94 13.29 -7.64
N GLU A 77 -1.22 13.99 -6.56
CA GLU A 77 -1.36 15.45 -6.51
C GLU A 77 0.02 16.12 -6.47
N LEU A 78 0.32 16.92 -7.49
CA LEU A 78 1.61 17.59 -7.64
C LEU A 78 1.55 19.05 -7.18
N ALA A 79 2.48 19.44 -6.32
CA ALA A 79 2.65 20.83 -5.87
C ALA A 79 3.17 21.76 -6.98
N LEU A 80 3.68 21.20 -8.08
CA LEU A 80 4.30 21.96 -9.16
C LEU A 80 3.33 22.97 -9.76
N GLY A 81 3.81 24.18 -10.01
CA GLY A 81 3.03 25.34 -10.45
C GLY A 81 2.65 26.31 -9.34
N GLY A 82 2.82 25.92 -8.05
CA GLY A 82 2.58 26.85 -6.93
C GLY A 82 3.66 27.92 -6.76
N THR A 83 4.80 27.76 -7.42
CA THR A 83 5.99 28.64 -7.30
C THR A 83 6.53 28.71 -5.87
N ALA A 84 6.80 29.89 -5.34
CA ALA A 84 7.47 30.02 -4.03
C ALA A 84 6.57 29.64 -2.85
N VAL A 85 5.29 30.04 -2.87
CA VAL A 85 4.41 29.94 -1.70
C VAL A 85 3.03 29.32 -1.97
N GLY A 86 2.74 28.98 -3.23
CA GLY A 86 1.45 28.38 -3.61
C GLY A 86 0.56 29.29 -4.47
N THR A 87 0.97 30.53 -4.70
CA THR A 87 0.18 31.50 -5.48
C THR A 87 0.29 31.33 -6.99
N GLY A 88 1.31 30.62 -7.48
CA GLY A 88 1.61 30.52 -8.90
C GLY A 88 2.11 31.84 -9.53
N LEU A 89 2.60 32.76 -8.72
CA LEU A 89 3.04 34.08 -9.19
C LEU A 89 4.12 33.94 -10.28
N ASN A 90 4.00 34.73 -11.35
CA ASN A 90 4.87 34.74 -12.53
C ASN A 90 4.85 33.48 -13.40
N THR A 91 3.83 32.64 -13.29
CA THR A 91 3.58 31.54 -14.24
C THR A 91 2.57 31.98 -15.31
N PRO A 92 2.66 31.44 -16.54
CA PRO A 92 1.57 31.59 -17.53
C PRO A 92 0.30 30.92 -17.05
N ASP A 93 -0.84 31.37 -17.56
CA ASP A 93 -2.14 30.72 -17.29
C ASP A 93 -2.11 29.25 -17.75
N GLY A 94 -2.64 28.34 -16.91
CA GLY A 94 -2.69 26.91 -17.19
C GLY A 94 -1.35 26.18 -17.05
N TYR A 95 -0.31 26.81 -16.52
CA TYR A 95 1.01 26.20 -16.37
C TYR A 95 0.98 24.95 -15.48
N ALA A 96 0.33 25.03 -14.33
CA ALA A 96 0.30 23.92 -13.36
C ALA A 96 -0.39 22.67 -13.96
N GLU A 97 -1.52 22.86 -14.61
CA GLU A 97 -2.30 21.82 -15.28
C GLU A 97 -1.53 21.21 -16.47
N SER A 98 -0.91 22.06 -17.27
CA SER A 98 -0.12 21.64 -18.44
C SER A 98 1.08 20.79 -18.03
N VAL A 99 1.81 21.18 -16.98
CA VAL A 99 2.95 20.44 -16.49
C VAL A 99 2.52 19.12 -15.85
N ALA A 100 1.43 19.09 -15.07
CA ALA A 100 0.90 17.86 -14.50
C ALA A 100 0.47 16.87 -15.60
N ALA A 101 -0.22 17.35 -16.65
CA ALA A 101 -0.61 16.56 -17.80
C ALA A 101 0.62 15.99 -18.57
N HIS A 102 1.66 16.80 -18.75
CA HIS A 102 2.91 16.34 -19.37
C HIS A 102 3.60 15.25 -18.55
N MET A 103 3.67 15.42 -17.24
CA MET A 103 4.22 14.41 -16.33
C MET A 103 3.37 13.14 -16.34
N ALA A 104 2.05 13.25 -16.35
CA ALA A 104 1.16 12.10 -16.46
C ALA A 104 1.40 11.32 -17.77
N ALA A 105 1.48 12.02 -18.89
CA ALA A 105 1.77 11.41 -20.20
C ALA A 105 3.15 10.72 -20.23
N SER A 106 4.18 11.35 -19.65
CA SER A 106 5.55 10.84 -19.65
C SER A 106 5.75 9.62 -18.75
N THR A 107 4.99 9.53 -17.66
CA THR A 107 5.11 8.44 -16.67
C THR A 107 4.09 7.32 -16.85
N GLY A 108 2.97 7.61 -17.52
CA GLY A 108 1.82 6.72 -17.62
C GLY A 108 1.01 6.66 -16.30
N HIS A 109 1.24 7.58 -15.36
CA HIS A 109 0.52 7.67 -14.09
C HIS A 109 -0.54 8.78 -14.12
N PRO A 110 -1.66 8.66 -13.38
CA PRO A 110 -2.74 9.64 -13.37
C PRO A 110 -2.41 10.85 -12.48
N LEU A 111 -1.28 11.50 -12.77
CA LEU A 111 -0.82 12.66 -12.01
C LEU A 111 -1.68 13.88 -12.33
N ILE A 112 -2.04 14.62 -11.30
CA ILE A 112 -2.82 15.85 -11.39
C ILE A 112 -2.15 17.01 -10.66
N THR A 113 -2.54 18.21 -10.97
CA THR A 113 -2.12 19.38 -10.19
C THR A 113 -2.88 19.39 -8.86
N ALA A 114 -2.18 19.60 -7.74
CA ALA A 114 -2.82 19.63 -6.42
C ALA A 114 -3.89 20.72 -6.35
N PRO A 115 -5.07 20.43 -5.79
CA PRO A 115 -6.15 21.40 -5.67
C PRO A 115 -5.79 22.59 -4.76
N ASN A 116 -4.94 22.35 -3.76
CA ASN A 116 -4.39 23.37 -2.87
C ASN A 116 -2.87 23.38 -2.92
N LYS A 117 -2.30 24.40 -3.59
CA LYS A 117 -0.85 24.53 -3.73
C LYS A 117 -0.16 24.97 -2.44
N PHE A 118 -0.87 25.64 -1.54
CA PHE A 118 -0.30 26.10 -0.25
C PHE A 118 -0.02 24.90 0.64
N GLU A 119 -0.98 23.98 0.73
CA GLU A 119 -0.82 22.71 1.48
C GLU A 119 0.27 21.85 0.82
N ALA A 120 0.16 21.60 -0.49
CA ALA A 120 1.05 20.69 -1.21
C ALA A 120 2.53 21.13 -1.21
N LEU A 121 2.81 22.43 -1.06
CA LEU A 121 4.18 22.96 -0.91
C LEU A 121 4.70 22.93 0.52
N ALA A 122 3.81 23.10 1.50
CA ALA A 122 4.19 23.25 2.90
C ALA A 122 4.22 21.92 3.68
N ALA A 123 3.46 20.91 3.23
CA ALA A 123 3.28 19.63 3.92
C ALA A 123 3.83 18.45 3.12
N HIS A 124 3.98 17.31 3.78
CA HIS A 124 4.38 16.03 3.20
C HIS A 124 3.37 14.92 3.50
N ASP A 125 2.11 15.30 3.69
CA ASP A 125 1.06 14.43 4.21
C ASP A 125 0.79 13.24 3.29
N ALA A 126 0.78 13.43 1.98
CA ALA A 126 0.64 12.34 1.01
C ALA A 126 1.72 11.26 1.13
N VAL A 127 2.96 11.67 1.38
CA VAL A 127 4.09 10.72 1.59
C VAL A 127 3.98 10.05 2.95
N ALA A 128 3.58 10.78 3.99
CA ALA A 128 3.37 10.26 5.34
C ALA A 128 2.22 9.24 5.38
N GLU A 129 1.11 9.53 4.69
CA GLU A 129 -0.03 8.63 4.53
C GLU A 129 0.36 7.33 3.84
N ALA A 130 1.04 7.41 2.69
CA ALA A 130 1.53 6.25 1.97
C ALA A 130 2.52 5.42 2.81
N HIS A 131 3.40 6.09 3.57
CA HIS A 131 4.32 5.42 4.50
C HIS A 131 3.56 4.70 5.62
N GLY A 132 2.50 5.28 6.15
CA GLY A 132 1.62 4.65 7.13
C GLY A 132 1.00 3.33 6.61
N ALA A 133 0.51 3.33 5.38
CA ALA A 133 -0.03 2.13 4.74
C ALA A 133 1.05 1.06 4.47
N LEU A 134 2.24 1.47 4.04
CA LEU A 134 3.39 0.57 3.89
C LEU A 134 3.82 -0.03 5.23
N LYS A 135 3.82 0.76 6.30
CA LYS A 135 4.11 0.29 7.65
C LYS A 135 3.10 -0.76 8.11
N GLN A 136 1.81 -0.55 7.87
CA GLN A 136 0.77 -1.54 8.18
C GLN A 136 1.03 -2.87 7.45
N LEU A 137 1.33 -2.84 6.14
CA LEU A 137 1.70 -4.03 5.37
C LEU A 137 2.92 -4.74 5.95
N ALA A 138 3.97 -3.99 6.31
CA ALA A 138 5.18 -4.55 6.91
C ALA A 138 4.87 -5.27 8.23
N VAL A 139 4.00 -4.71 9.07
CA VAL A 139 3.54 -5.36 10.31
C VAL A 139 2.80 -6.66 10.02
N SER A 140 1.90 -6.67 9.03
CA SER A 140 1.19 -7.88 8.60
C SER A 140 2.14 -8.95 8.07
N CYS A 141 3.07 -8.58 7.19
CA CYS A 141 4.07 -9.52 6.66
C CYS A 141 4.96 -10.10 7.76
N ASN A 142 5.38 -9.27 8.71
CA ASN A 142 6.18 -9.72 9.85
C ASN A 142 5.42 -10.73 10.72
N LYS A 143 4.14 -10.46 11.01
CA LYS A 143 3.28 -11.39 11.76
C LYS A 143 3.12 -12.71 11.00
N ILE A 144 2.81 -12.68 9.71
CA ILE A 144 2.67 -13.87 8.87
C ILE A 144 3.96 -14.70 8.86
N ALA A 145 5.11 -14.05 8.65
CA ALA A 145 6.40 -14.73 8.65
C ALA A 145 6.73 -15.38 10.01
N HIS A 146 6.40 -14.71 11.10
CA HIS A 146 6.57 -15.28 12.46
C HIS A 146 5.70 -16.49 12.68
N ASP A 147 4.41 -16.43 12.30
CA ASP A 147 3.49 -17.54 12.49
C ASP A 147 3.91 -18.77 11.66
N ILE A 148 4.24 -18.56 10.38
CA ILE A 148 4.73 -19.66 9.52
C ILE A 148 6.02 -20.29 10.11
N ARG A 149 6.95 -19.46 10.58
CA ARG A 149 8.16 -19.93 11.21
C ARG A 149 7.87 -20.75 12.48
N MET A 150 6.92 -20.29 13.31
CA MET A 150 6.54 -21.00 14.53
C MET A 150 5.86 -22.34 14.21
N MET A 151 4.98 -22.37 13.22
CA MET A 151 4.31 -23.60 12.78
C MET A 151 5.28 -24.61 12.15
N GLY A 152 6.31 -24.15 11.47
CA GLY A 152 7.33 -24.98 10.84
C GLY A 152 8.49 -25.36 11.77
N SER A 153 8.45 -24.95 13.02
CA SER A 153 9.49 -25.30 14.01
C SER A 153 9.22 -26.69 14.59
N GLY A 154 10.22 -27.55 14.53
CA GLY A 154 10.20 -28.87 15.18
C GLY A 154 10.39 -28.79 16.70
#